data_dc64bd8ea8ecdf94981a0109f8a683f6
#
_entry.id   dc64bd8ea8ecdf94981a0109f8a683f6
#
_cell.length_a   1.000
_cell.length_b   1.000
_cell.length_c   1.000
_cell.angle_alpha   90.00
_cell.angle_beta   90.00
_cell.angle_gamma   90.00
#
_symmetry.space_group_name_H-M   'P 1'
#
loop_
_entity.id
_entity.type
_entity.pdbx_description
1 polymer ?
#
loop_
_entity_poly.entity_id
_entity_poly.type
_entity_poly.pdbx_seq_one_letter_code
_entity_poly.pdbx_strand_id
1 'polypeptide(L)'
;MNVVRHIGLILDYAQELSIIQGERITLNILNEASKRFYKERLVQFFEESKTAKMTYNERIESLELNKLLNQIIDKEKTIKTNIRTNQYTAVIFQKERNNPYTSHFYIAQELEPYLGSLELNFFISKYNEMSNKSGKKFLFMHLIMDYVWMKI
;
A
#
# COMPACT_ATOMS: atom_id res chain seq x y z
N MET A 1 -6.33 12.43 4.70
CA MET A 1 -7.76 12.37 5.09
C MET A 1 -8.60 11.37 4.30
N ASN A 2 -8.04 10.69 3.31
CA ASN A 2 -8.78 9.74 2.46
C ASN A 2 -8.71 8.27 2.91
N VAL A 3 -7.84 7.94 3.87
CA VAL A 3 -7.83 6.63 4.55
C VAL A 3 -9.21 6.32 5.15
N VAL A 4 -9.87 7.32 5.73
CA VAL A 4 -11.23 7.18 6.29
C VAL A 4 -12.25 6.79 5.23
N ARG A 5 -12.15 7.33 4.00
CA ARG A 5 -13.03 6.96 2.89
C ARG A 5 -12.82 5.52 2.44
N HIS A 6 -11.56 5.06 2.37
CA HIS A 6 -11.25 3.67 2.03
C HIS A 6 -11.78 2.70 3.11
N ILE A 7 -11.58 3.03 4.39
CA ILE A 7 -12.14 2.25 5.50
C ILE A 7 -13.67 2.17 5.38
N GLY A 8 -14.34 3.28 5.10
CA GLY A 8 -15.79 3.31 4.88
C GLY A 8 -16.22 2.34 3.78
N LEU A 9 -15.58 2.41 2.61
CA LEU A 9 -15.88 1.53 1.49
C LEU A 9 -15.60 0.05 1.80
N ILE A 10 -14.52 -0.26 2.51
CA ILE A 10 -14.23 -1.63 2.95
C ILE A 10 -15.30 -2.13 3.93
N LEU A 11 -15.75 -1.28 4.84
CA LEU A 11 -16.82 -1.63 5.77
C LEU A 11 -18.18 -1.85 5.05
N ASP A 12 -18.47 -1.09 4.00
CA ASP A 12 -19.65 -1.31 3.15
C ASP A 12 -19.58 -2.70 2.48
N TYR A 13 -18.44 -3.05 1.88
CA TYR A 13 -18.22 -4.40 1.33
C TYR A 13 -18.28 -5.49 2.40
N ALA A 14 -17.76 -5.23 3.60
CA ALA A 14 -17.83 -6.18 4.70
C ALA A 14 -19.27 -6.39 5.18
N GLN A 15 -20.08 -5.34 5.20
CA GLN A 15 -21.51 -5.44 5.52
C GLN A 15 -22.26 -6.26 4.46
N GLU A 16 -22.03 -6.00 3.17
CA GLU A 16 -22.62 -6.80 2.08
C GLU A 16 -22.27 -8.29 2.22
N LEU A 17 -20.98 -8.61 2.42
CA LEU A 17 -20.53 -9.99 2.59
C LEU A 17 -21.13 -10.65 3.83
N SER A 18 -21.23 -9.92 4.94
CA SER A 18 -21.87 -10.38 6.19
C SER A 18 -23.33 -10.77 5.96
N ILE A 19 -24.07 -9.96 5.21
CA ILE A 19 -25.48 -10.24 4.86
C ILE A 19 -25.58 -11.48 3.96
N ILE A 20 -24.73 -11.56 2.92
CA ILE A 20 -24.74 -12.68 1.96
C ILE A 20 -24.40 -14.00 2.65
N GLN A 21 -23.42 -13.99 3.56
CA GLN A 21 -22.96 -15.20 4.25
C GLN A 21 -23.81 -15.53 5.49
N GLY A 22 -24.67 -14.62 5.93
CA GLY A 22 -25.48 -14.80 7.15
C GLY A 22 -24.64 -14.78 8.44
N GLU A 23 -23.44 -14.20 8.39
CA GLU A 23 -22.48 -14.16 9.49
C GLU A 23 -22.25 -12.73 9.99
N ARG A 24 -21.73 -12.62 11.22
CA ARG A 24 -21.28 -11.33 11.75
C ARG A 24 -19.97 -10.92 11.05
N ILE A 25 -19.67 -9.61 11.02
CA ILE A 25 -18.41 -9.11 10.49
C ILE A 25 -17.25 -9.67 11.33
N THR A 26 -16.49 -10.54 10.72
CA THR A 26 -15.28 -11.19 11.27
C THR A 26 -14.03 -10.64 10.57
N LEU A 27 -12.86 -10.99 11.08
CA LEU A 27 -11.60 -10.66 10.42
C LEU A 27 -11.51 -11.25 9.00
N ASN A 28 -12.08 -12.45 8.80
CA ASN A 28 -12.11 -13.08 7.47
C ASN A 28 -12.97 -12.27 6.50
N ILE A 29 -14.16 -11.85 6.92
CA ILE A 29 -15.05 -10.99 6.11
C ILE A 29 -14.36 -9.65 5.80
N LEU A 30 -13.67 -9.04 6.76
CA LEU A 30 -12.90 -7.82 6.50
C LEU A 30 -11.78 -8.05 5.48
N ASN A 31 -11.06 -9.16 5.56
CA ASN A 31 -10.02 -9.52 4.59
C ASN A 31 -10.61 -9.74 3.18
N GLU A 32 -11.75 -10.40 3.07
CA GLU A 32 -12.45 -10.58 1.79
C GLU A 32 -12.96 -9.25 1.24
N ALA A 33 -13.54 -8.40 2.09
CA ALA A 33 -13.98 -7.06 1.73
C ALA A 33 -12.82 -6.19 1.21
N SER A 34 -11.67 -6.22 1.89
CA SER A 34 -10.46 -5.52 1.45
C SER A 34 -9.99 -6.01 0.08
N LYS A 35 -9.98 -7.34 -0.14
CA LYS A 35 -9.62 -7.92 -1.44
C LYS A 35 -10.58 -7.48 -2.54
N ARG A 36 -11.88 -7.48 -2.26
CA ARG A 36 -12.91 -7.05 -3.20
C ARG A 36 -12.78 -5.57 -3.52
N PHE A 37 -12.62 -4.72 -2.51
CA PHE A 37 -12.37 -3.28 -2.68
C PHE A 37 -11.15 -3.01 -3.56
N TYR A 38 -10.03 -3.69 -3.30
CA TYR A 38 -8.85 -3.59 -4.11
C TYR A 38 -9.14 -3.95 -5.58
N LYS A 39 -9.70 -5.15 -5.80
CA LYS A 39 -9.96 -5.66 -7.15
C LYS A 39 -10.93 -4.79 -7.94
N GLU A 40 -11.98 -4.30 -7.31
CA GLU A 40 -13.04 -3.56 -7.98
C GLU A 40 -12.75 -2.05 -8.10
N ARG A 41 -11.90 -1.49 -7.24
CA ARG A 41 -11.64 -0.05 -7.21
C ARG A 41 -10.20 0.33 -7.55
N LEU A 42 -9.24 -0.30 -6.91
CA LEU A 42 -7.84 0.09 -7.06
C LEU A 42 -7.21 -0.48 -8.33
N VAL A 43 -7.52 -1.73 -8.70
CA VAL A 43 -7.02 -2.33 -9.94
C VAL A 43 -7.59 -1.60 -11.16
N GLN A 44 -8.85 -1.19 -11.11
CA GLN A 44 -9.48 -0.43 -12.18
C GLN A 44 -8.72 0.85 -12.52
N PHE A 45 -8.16 1.55 -11.54
CA PHE A 45 -7.32 2.72 -11.79
C PHE A 45 -6.19 2.43 -12.78
N PHE A 46 -5.55 1.26 -12.68
CA PHE A 46 -4.47 0.87 -13.60
C PHE A 46 -5.00 0.20 -14.88
N GLU A 47 -6.19 -0.39 -14.86
CA GLU A 47 -6.81 -1.04 -16.02
C GLU A 47 -7.50 -0.03 -16.94
N GLU A 48 -8.11 1.00 -16.40
CA GLU A 48 -8.69 2.10 -17.19
C GLU A 48 -7.63 2.80 -18.05
N SER A 49 -6.36 2.77 -17.61
CA SER A 49 -5.22 3.22 -18.40
C SER A 49 -5.00 2.42 -19.70
N LYS A 50 -5.54 1.20 -19.79
CA LYS A 50 -5.47 0.35 -20.98
C LYS A 50 -6.61 0.62 -21.97
N THR A 51 -7.64 1.35 -21.56
CA THR A 51 -8.80 1.62 -22.42
C THR A 51 -8.52 2.71 -23.45
N ALA A 52 -9.24 2.68 -24.58
CA ALA A 52 -9.03 3.59 -25.71
C ALA A 52 -9.32 5.08 -25.43
N LYS A 53 -9.82 5.40 -24.24
CA LYS A 53 -10.18 6.77 -23.85
C LYS A 53 -9.02 7.60 -23.28
N MET A 54 -7.89 6.95 -22.91
CA MET A 54 -6.73 7.64 -22.37
C MET A 54 -5.74 8.01 -23.47
N THR A 55 -5.09 9.16 -23.31
CA THR A 55 -3.98 9.57 -24.18
C THR A 55 -2.77 8.65 -23.99
N TYR A 56 -1.86 8.63 -24.97
CA TYR A 56 -0.64 7.84 -24.90
C TYR A 56 0.20 8.17 -23.65
N ASN A 57 0.32 9.45 -23.30
CA ASN A 57 1.10 9.91 -22.14
C ASN A 57 0.48 9.43 -20.82
N GLU A 58 -0.83 9.51 -20.67
CA GLU A 58 -1.54 9.03 -19.48
C GLU A 58 -1.38 7.53 -19.28
N ARG A 59 -1.34 6.73 -20.37
CA ARG A 59 -1.08 5.29 -20.31
C ARG A 59 0.32 4.97 -19.83
N ILE A 60 1.34 5.68 -20.33
CA ILE A 60 2.73 5.49 -19.90
C ILE A 60 2.87 5.82 -18.42
N GLU A 61 2.35 6.97 -17.99
CA GLU A 61 2.41 7.41 -16.60
C GLU A 61 1.76 6.37 -15.66
N SER A 62 0.59 5.87 -16.00
CA SER A 62 -0.11 4.85 -15.21
C SER A 62 0.67 3.52 -15.13
N LEU A 63 1.30 3.07 -16.22
CA LEU A 63 2.13 1.87 -16.24
C LEU A 63 3.39 2.04 -15.39
N GLU A 64 4.02 3.19 -15.43
CA GLU A 64 5.21 3.51 -14.62
C GLU A 64 4.84 3.58 -13.13
N LEU A 65 3.71 4.16 -12.77
CA LEU A 65 3.22 4.21 -11.39
C LEU A 65 2.95 2.81 -10.84
N ASN A 66 2.32 1.93 -11.61
CA ASN A 66 2.10 0.54 -11.20
C ASN A 66 3.43 -0.20 -11.00
N LYS A 67 4.39 0.01 -11.89
CA LYS A 67 5.74 -0.55 -11.76
C LYS A 67 6.44 -0.04 -10.50
N LEU A 68 6.39 1.26 -10.24
CA LEU A 68 6.97 1.87 -9.05
C LEU A 68 6.33 1.31 -7.77
N LEU A 69 5.01 1.24 -7.71
CA LEU A 69 4.29 0.68 -6.57
C LEU A 69 4.68 -0.78 -6.30
N ASN A 70 4.77 -1.60 -7.35
CA ASN A 70 5.22 -2.98 -7.22
C ASN A 70 6.66 -3.08 -6.69
N GLN A 71 7.57 -2.22 -7.16
CA GLN A 71 8.94 -2.17 -6.68
C GLN A 71 9.03 -1.80 -5.19
N ILE A 72 8.19 -0.86 -4.73
CA ILE A 72 8.11 -0.51 -3.31
C ILE A 72 7.66 -1.73 -2.49
N ILE A 73 6.60 -2.40 -2.90
CA ILE A 73 6.07 -3.60 -2.22
C ILE A 73 7.11 -4.71 -2.16
N ASP A 74 7.77 -5.01 -3.27
CA ASP A 74 8.77 -6.08 -3.34
C ASP A 74 9.99 -5.75 -2.47
N LYS A 75 10.37 -4.48 -2.39
CA LYS A 75 11.44 -4.01 -1.50
C LYS A 75 11.08 -4.23 -0.03
N GLU A 76 9.86 -3.87 0.37
CA GLU A 76 9.38 -4.08 1.74
C GLU A 76 9.33 -5.57 2.10
N LYS A 77 8.87 -6.43 1.21
CA LYS A 77 8.91 -7.88 1.39
C LYS A 77 10.33 -8.41 1.56
N THR A 78 11.26 -7.93 0.74
CA THR A 78 12.68 -8.31 0.81
C THR A 78 13.29 -7.93 2.14
N ILE A 79 13.05 -6.71 2.62
CA ILE A 79 13.53 -6.23 3.92
C ILE A 79 13.01 -7.13 5.04
N LYS A 80 11.70 -7.42 5.04
CA LYS A 80 11.08 -8.26 6.06
C LYS A 80 11.60 -9.70 6.04
N THR A 81 11.79 -10.26 4.85
CA THR A 81 12.38 -11.58 4.68
C THR A 81 13.79 -11.62 5.27
N ASN A 82 14.62 -10.60 4.97
CA ASN A 82 15.97 -10.50 5.51
C ASN A 82 15.98 -10.39 7.05
N ILE A 83 15.05 -9.64 7.64
CA ILE A 83 14.91 -9.56 9.10
C ILE A 83 14.56 -10.93 9.69
N ARG A 84 13.71 -11.72 9.04
CA ARG A 84 13.30 -13.05 9.51
C ARG A 84 14.39 -14.11 9.38
N THR A 85 15.17 -14.07 8.31
CA THR A 85 16.11 -15.14 7.95
C THR A 85 17.53 -14.89 8.48
N ASN A 86 17.95 -13.65 8.64
CA ASN A 86 19.28 -13.31 9.13
C ASN A 86 19.32 -13.41 10.66
N GLN A 87 20.14 -14.31 11.19
CA GLN A 87 20.24 -14.56 12.64
C GLN A 87 20.62 -13.28 13.42
N TYR A 88 21.53 -12.47 12.90
CA TYR A 88 21.95 -11.23 13.56
C TYR A 88 20.83 -10.21 13.64
N THR A 89 20.15 -9.94 12.53
CA THR A 89 19.03 -9.01 12.50
C THR A 89 17.82 -9.56 13.26
N ALA A 90 17.62 -10.87 13.27
CA ALA A 90 16.53 -11.51 14.02
C ALA A 90 16.67 -11.28 15.55
N VAL A 91 17.88 -11.20 16.08
CA VAL A 91 18.11 -10.86 17.50
C VAL A 91 17.77 -9.40 17.79
N ILE A 92 18.23 -8.48 16.93
CA ILE A 92 18.00 -7.03 17.08
C ILE A 92 16.52 -6.69 16.93
N PHE A 93 15.85 -7.30 15.94
CA PHE A 93 14.46 -7.05 15.60
C PHE A 93 13.52 -8.19 16.00
N GLN A 94 13.74 -8.78 17.17
CA GLN A 94 12.97 -9.95 17.63
C GLN A 94 11.45 -9.68 17.65
N LYS A 95 11.03 -8.49 18.07
CA LYS A 95 9.61 -8.09 18.05
C LYS A 95 9.06 -8.00 16.62
N GLU A 96 9.86 -7.51 15.69
CA GLU A 96 9.47 -7.30 14.29
C GLU A 96 9.41 -8.62 13.50
N ARG A 97 10.11 -9.66 13.97
CA ARG A 97 10.17 -10.96 13.29
C ARG A 97 8.80 -11.60 13.13
N ASN A 98 7.96 -11.48 14.15
CA ASN A 98 6.63 -12.10 14.20
C ASN A 98 5.51 -11.18 13.69
N ASN A 99 5.81 -9.89 13.46
CA ASN A 99 4.86 -8.94 12.93
C ASN A 99 4.61 -9.21 11.42
N PRO A 100 3.46 -8.81 10.88
CA PRO A 100 3.23 -8.83 9.44
C PRO A 100 4.27 -7.96 8.71
N TYR A 101 4.32 -8.08 7.39
CA TYR A 101 5.20 -7.23 6.59
C TYR A 101 4.94 -5.76 6.89
N THR A 102 6.03 -5.00 7.04
CA THR A 102 5.89 -3.56 7.22
C THR A 102 5.30 -2.92 5.96
N SER A 103 4.49 -1.91 6.17
CA SER A 103 4.02 -1.03 5.11
C SER A 103 4.72 0.33 5.14
N HIS A 104 5.68 0.52 6.04
CA HIS A 104 6.33 1.80 6.28
C HIS A 104 7.69 1.86 5.59
N PHE A 105 7.94 2.95 4.88
CA PHE A 105 9.22 3.24 4.23
C PHE A 105 9.55 4.73 4.34
N TYR A 106 10.77 5.09 4.03
CA TYR A 106 11.17 6.51 3.95
C TYR A 106 11.88 6.79 2.64
N ILE A 107 11.77 8.03 2.18
CA ILE A 107 12.42 8.54 0.99
C ILE A 107 13.09 9.89 1.28
N ALA A 108 14.07 10.25 0.46
CA ALA A 108 14.58 11.62 0.45
C ALA A 108 13.51 12.56 -0.14
N GLN A 109 13.40 13.78 0.41
CA GLN A 109 12.39 14.76 -0.01
C GLN A 109 12.43 15.04 -1.52
N GLU A 110 13.60 14.99 -2.12
CA GLU A 110 13.78 15.23 -3.56
C GLU A 110 12.99 14.24 -4.45
N LEU A 111 12.60 13.09 -3.89
CA LEU A 111 11.84 12.06 -4.58
C LEU A 111 10.32 12.20 -4.41
N GLU A 112 9.86 13.14 -3.57
CA GLU A 112 8.43 13.37 -3.30
C GLU A 112 7.60 13.59 -4.58
N PRO A 113 8.06 14.38 -5.59
CA PRO A 113 7.28 14.61 -6.81
C PRO A 113 6.96 13.32 -7.59
N TYR A 114 7.83 12.31 -7.52
CA TYR A 114 7.63 11.03 -8.20
C TYR A 114 6.57 10.14 -7.52
N LEU A 115 6.29 10.40 -6.24
CA LEU A 115 5.31 9.64 -5.47
C LEU A 115 3.95 10.37 -5.35
N GLY A 116 3.87 11.62 -5.79
CA GLY A 116 2.69 12.45 -5.64
C GLY A 116 1.42 11.82 -6.24
N SER A 117 1.54 11.21 -7.42
CA SER A 117 0.41 10.52 -8.05
C SER A 117 -0.05 9.29 -7.27
N LEU A 118 0.88 8.52 -6.65
CA LEU A 118 0.51 7.40 -5.78
C LEU A 118 -0.16 7.87 -4.49
N GLU A 119 0.28 9.00 -3.94
CA GLU A 119 -0.32 9.59 -2.75
C GLU A 119 -1.70 10.17 -3.06
N LEU A 120 -1.84 10.87 -4.19
CA LEU A 120 -3.11 11.46 -4.64
C LEU A 120 -4.18 10.38 -4.86
N ASN A 121 -3.79 9.22 -5.38
CA ASN A 121 -4.67 8.08 -5.63
C ASN A 121 -4.71 7.09 -4.46
N PHE A 122 -4.15 7.44 -3.30
CA PHE A 122 -4.25 6.71 -2.02
C PHE A 122 -3.60 5.32 -1.98
N PHE A 123 -2.61 5.07 -2.80
CA PHE A 123 -1.79 3.86 -2.68
C PHE A 123 -0.77 3.97 -1.56
N ILE A 124 -0.29 5.19 -1.32
CA ILE A 124 0.62 5.53 -0.23
C ILE A 124 0.13 6.78 0.51
N SER A 125 0.63 7.02 1.70
CA SER A 125 0.36 8.25 2.44
C SER A 125 1.57 8.69 3.24
N LYS A 126 1.86 9.98 3.22
CA LYS A 126 2.86 10.61 4.07
C LYS A 126 2.31 10.80 5.48
N TYR A 127 3.08 10.40 6.50
CA TYR A 127 2.67 10.54 7.89
C TYR A 127 3.66 11.33 8.75
N ASN A 128 4.92 11.46 8.32
CA ASN A 128 5.92 12.20 9.07
C ASN A 128 7.00 12.76 8.16
N GLU A 129 7.71 13.76 8.65
CA GLU A 129 8.87 14.38 8.00
C GLU A 129 9.96 14.58 9.05
N MET A 130 11.19 14.22 8.74
CA MET A 130 12.33 14.39 9.63
C MET A 130 13.53 14.93 8.88
N SER A 131 14.35 15.72 9.56
CA SER A 131 15.62 16.20 9.04
C SER A 131 16.77 15.53 9.79
N ASN A 132 17.79 15.10 9.07
CA ASN A 132 19.01 14.62 9.71
C ASN A 132 19.90 15.78 10.19
N LYS A 133 20.99 15.47 10.87
CA LYS A 133 21.95 16.48 11.38
C LYS A 133 22.59 17.35 10.30
N SER A 134 22.63 16.89 9.05
CA SER A 134 23.13 17.64 7.89
C SER A 134 22.06 18.49 7.19
N GLY A 135 20.84 18.56 7.74
CA GLY A 135 19.72 19.32 7.18
C GLY A 135 19.00 18.60 6.03
N LYS A 136 19.40 17.39 5.65
CA LYS A 136 18.70 16.60 4.63
C LYS A 136 17.37 16.10 5.18
N LYS A 137 16.30 16.35 4.44
CA LYS A 137 14.93 15.96 4.83
C LYS A 137 14.56 14.60 4.28
N PHE A 138 13.82 13.84 5.08
CA PHE A 138 13.26 12.53 4.74
C PHE A 138 11.78 12.52 5.03
N LEU A 139 11.03 11.96 4.11
CA LEU A 139 9.59 11.76 4.22
C LEU A 139 9.32 10.33 4.63
N PHE A 140 8.53 10.15 5.67
CA PHE A 140 8.07 8.85 6.13
C PHE A 140 6.70 8.58 5.55
N MET A 141 6.60 7.50 4.81
CA MET A 141 5.44 7.09 4.05
C MET A 141 4.97 5.72 4.51
N HIS A 142 3.70 5.41 4.31
CA HIS A 142 3.21 4.06 4.43
C HIS A 142 2.39 3.65 3.20
N LEU A 143 2.49 2.38 2.84
CA LEU A 143 1.60 1.74 1.90
C LEU A 143 0.23 1.54 2.54
N ILE A 144 -0.83 1.83 1.82
CA ILE A 144 -2.17 1.52 2.30
C ILE A 144 -2.34 0.01 2.27
N MET A 145 -2.67 -0.57 3.41
CA MET A 145 -2.54 -2.00 3.74
C MET A 145 -3.23 -2.95 2.76
N ASP A 146 -4.31 -2.54 2.14
CA ASP A 146 -5.08 -3.37 1.20
C ASP A 146 -4.23 -3.87 0.03
N TYR A 147 -3.22 -3.10 -0.36
CA TYR A 147 -2.32 -3.45 -1.45
C TYR A 147 -1.26 -4.48 -1.05
N VAL A 148 -0.81 -4.46 0.21
CA VAL A 148 0.24 -5.36 0.69
C VAL A 148 -0.29 -6.77 0.90
N TRP A 149 -1.52 -6.90 1.44
CA TRP A 149 -2.12 -8.19 1.76
C TRP A 149 -2.52 -9.03 0.54
N MET A 150 -2.72 -8.43 -0.60
CA MET A 150 -3.18 -9.14 -1.81
C MET A 150 -2.08 -9.77 -2.65
N LYS A 151 -0.82 -9.39 -2.40
CA LYS A 151 0.34 -9.96 -3.10
C LYS A 151 1.17 -10.92 -2.23
N ILE A 152 0.68 -11.26 -1.05
CA ILE A 152 1.20 -12.31 -0.18
C ILE A 152 0.41 -13.59 -0.41
#